data_911f50f31098bf953523c33f9e3d3b92
#
_entry.id   911f50f31098bf953523c33f9e3d3b92
#
_cell.length_a   1.000
_cell.length_b   1.000
_cell.length_c   1.000
_cell.angle_alpha   90.00
_cell.angle_beta   90.00
_cell.angle_gamma   90.00
#
_symmetry.space_group_name_H-M   'P 1'
#
loop_
_entity.id
_entity.type
_entity.pdbx_description
1 polymer ?
#
loop_
_entity_poly.entity_id
_entity_poly.type
_entity_poly.pdbx_seq_one_letter_code
_entity_poly.pdbx_strand_id
1 'polypeptide(L)'
;LVQAGAAAIGIVIALLLSCVDYRSLVKVWPVHVVLTRGLVLPTLVIRNVSIGPLTIGYNAGDTDNYSWYKLGGFTFQPTELAKISFILTFAMHLNNVRSRINEPKELAKLLLHLLVPIAIIHVQGDDGTAIIYGIIGCCMMFAAGLSWKYIFAAFAAAGAAVCHVDASKGIVAWGKDNA
;
A
#
# COMPACT_ATOMS: atom_id res chain seq x y z
N LEU A 1 11.64 -6.80 25.76
CA LEU A 1 12.72 -7.62 25.17
C LEU A 1 12.47 -7.94 23.71
N VAL A 2 11.26 -8.35 23.29
CA VAL A 2 10.94 -8.69 21.89
C VAL A 2 11.12 -7.48 20.95
N GLN A 3 10.62 -6.30 21.33
CA GLN A 3 10.77 -5.07 20.54
C GLN A 3 12.23 -4.64 20.38
N ALA A 4 13.04 -4.75 21.44
CA ALA A 4 14.46 -4.41 21.37
C ALA A 4 15.22 -5.38 20.44
N GLY A 5 14.90 -6.67 20.48
CA GLY A 5 15.44 -7.66 19.56
C GLY A 5 15.06 -7.37 18.10
N ALA A 6 13.79 -7.08 17.84
CA ALA A 6 13.31 -6.72 16.52
C ALA A 6 13.97 -5.44 15.98
N ALA A 7 14.14 -4.42 16.84
CA ALA A 7 14.84 -3.19 16.48
C ALA A 7 16.31 -3.43 16.14
N ALA A 8 17.02 -4.26 16.93
CA ALA A 8 18.41 -4.60 16.65
C ALA A 8 18.57 -5.32 15.31
N ILE A 9 17.70 -6.30 15.02
CA ILE A 9 17.68 -7.01 13.72
C ILE A 9 17.37 -6.03 12.59
N GLY A 10 16.39 -5.13 12.78
CA GLY A 10 16.04 -4.10 11.80
C GLY A 10 17.21 -3.17 11.48
N ILE A 11 17.97 -2.74 12.49
CA ILE A 11 19.16 -1.90 12.29
C ILE A 11 20.24 -2.66 11.50
N VAL A 12 20.51 -3.92 11.84
CA VAL A 12 21.49 -4.74 11.12
C VAL A 12 21.09 -4.91 9.65
N ILE A 13 19.81 -5.23 9.39
CA ILE A 13 19.29 -5.34 8.02
C ILE A 13 19.41 -4.01 7.27
N ALA A 14 19.09 -2.88 7.92
CA ALA A 14 19.20 -1.56 7.31
C ALA A 14 20.65 -1.23 6.93
N LEU A 15 21.62 -1.54 7.81
CA LEU A 15 23.04 -1.35 7.53
C LEU A 15 23.52 -2.24 6.37
N LEU A 16 23.11 -3.51 6.32
CA LEU A 16 23.43 -4.40 5.23
C LEU A 16 22.84 -3.93 3.90
N LEU A 17 21.57 -3.49 3.91
CA LEU A 17 20.91 -2.97 2.72
C LEU A 17 21.51 -1.63 2.25
N SER A 18 22.05 -0.81 3.15
CA SER A 18 22.74 0.43 2.76
C SER A 18 24.01 0.20 1.94
N CYS A 19 24.60 -0.99 2.05
CA CYS A 19 25.76 -1.42 1.23
C CYS A 19 25.34 -1.97 -0.13
N VAL A 20 24.06 -2.24 -0.37
CA VAL A 20 23.55 -2.79 -1.63
C VAL A 20 23.20 -1.63 -2.58
N ASP A 21 23.71 -1.71 -3.81
CA ASP A 21 23.32 -0.77 -4.85
C ASP A 21 21.83 -0.98 -5.22
N TYR A 22 20.99 0.02 -4.88
CA TYR A 22 19.56 0.01 -5.19
C TYR A 22 19.26 -0.18 -6.69
N ARG A 23 20.20 0.18 -7.58
CA ARG A 23 20.07 -0.03 -9.03
C ARG A 23 20.02 -1.51 -9.38
N SER A 24 20.70 -2.36 -8.61
CA SER A 24 20.62 -3.81 -8.76
C SER A 24 19.27 -4.36 -8.32
N LEU A 25 18.69 -3.81 -7.24
CA LEU A 25 17.33 -4.16 -6.79
C LEU A 25 16.27 -3.75 -7.82
N VAL A 26 16.43 -2.59 -8.44
CA VAL A 26 15.53 -2.12 -9.50
C VAL A 26 15.62 -3.02 -10.74
N LYS A 27 16.77 -3.55 -11.11
CA LYS A 27 16.91 -4.47 -12.27
C LYS A 27 16.11 -5.77 -12.11
N VAL A 28 15.96 -6.26 -10.89
CA VAL A 28 15.16 -7.46 -10.59
C VAL A 28 13.70 -7.15 -10.24
N TRP A 29 13.19 -5.98 -10.64
CA TRP A 29 11.83 -5.55 -10.36
C TRP A 29 10.73 -6.60 -10.70
N PRO A 30 10.81 -7.38 -11.80
CA PRO A 30 9.77 -8.35 -12.07
C PRO A 30 9.70 -9.43 -10.99
N VAL A 31 10.87 -9.84 -10.46
CA VAL A 31 10.95 -10.90 -9.44
C VAL A 31 10.26 -10.45 -8.15
N HIS A 32 10.64 -9.28 -7.61
CA HIS A 32 10.03 -8.83 -6.36
C HIS A 32 8.56 -8.42 -6.53
N VAL A 33 8.15 -7.93 -7.72
CA VAL A 33 6.72 -7.67 -7.99
C VAL A 33 5.90 -8.97 -8.03
N VAL A 34 6.40 -10.01 -8.69
CA VAL A 34 5.73 -11.32 -8.73
C VAL A 34 5.64 -11.94 -7.34
N LEU A 35 6.75 -11.91 -6.58
CA LEU A 35 6.77 -12.42 -5.21
C LEU A 35 5.80 -11.68 -4.30
N THR A 36 5.82 -10.36 -4.30
CA THR A 36 4.95 -9.57 -3.42
C THR A 36 3.48 -9.70 -3.81
N ARG A 37 3.15 -9.71 -5.09
CA ARG A 37 1.77 -9.95 -5.55
C ARG A 37 1.34 -11.38 -5.25
N GLY A 38 2.20 -12.37 -5.44
CA GLY A 38 1.94 -13.77 -5.07
C GLY A 38 1.66 -13.97 -3.58
N LEU A 39 2.21 -13.11 -2.72
CA LEU A 39 1.93 -13.10 -1.29
C LEU A 39 0.68 -12.30 -0.92
N VAL A 40 0.41 -11.18 -1.60
CA VAL A 40 -0.72 -10.31 -1.29
C VAL A 40 -2.04 -10.81 -1.85
N LEU A 41 -2.07 -11.33 -3.10
CA LEU A 41 -3.31 -11.76 -3.75
C LEU A 41 -4.04 -12.91 -3.04
N PRO A 42 -3.37 -13.93 -2.48
CA PRO A 42 -4.06 -14.98 -1.74
C PRO A 42 -4.87 -14.46 -0.56
N THR A 43 -4.41 -13.42 0.13
CA THR A 43 -5.12 -12.86 1.29
C THR A 43 -6.40 -12.09 0.92
N LEU A 44 -6.62 -11.79 -0.37
CA LEU A 44 -7.90 -11.25 -0.86
C LEU A 44 -9.03 -12.29 -0.84
N VAL A 45 -8.69 -13.54 -1.16
CA VAL A 45 -9.66 -14.61 -1.36
C VAL A 45 -9.69 -15.56 -0.16
N ILE A 46 -8.52 -15.83 0.40
CA ILE A 46 -8.34 -16.79 1.49
C ILE A 46 -8.42 -16.04 2.81
N ARG A 47 -9.45 -16.35 3.60
CA ARG A 47 -9.66 -15.73 4.91
C ARG A 47 -9.56 -16.80 6.00
N ASN A 48 -8.58 -16.64 6.88
CA ASN A 48 -8.36 -17.47 8.08
C ASN A 48 -8.29 -18.99 7.81
N VAL A 49 -7.65 -19.37 6.70
CA VAL A 49 -7.44 -20.78 6.35
C VAL A 49 -6.09 -21.27 6.86
N SER A 50 -6.09 -22.31 7.69
CA SER A 50 -4.87 -22.90 8.25
C SER A 50 -4.47 -24.15 7.48
N ILE A 51 -3.21 -24.17 7.02
CA ILE A 51 -2.56 -25.32 6.36
C ILE A 51 -1.34 -25.70 7.21
N GLY A 52 -1.51 -26.65 8.09
CA GLY A 52 -0.50 -26.99 9.10
C GLY A 52 -0.20 -25.81 10.03
N PRO A 53 1.08 -25.39 10.18
CA PRO A 53 1.44 -24.27 11.04
C PRO A 53 1.17 -22.88 10.39
N LEU A 54 0.83 -22.85 9.09
CA LEU A 54 0.61 -21.63 8.33
C LEU A 54 -0.88 -21.28 8.26
N THR A 55 -1.26 -20.09 8.72
CA THR A 55 -2.61 -19.53 8.51
C THR A 55 -2.50 -18.36 7.52
N ILE A 56 -3.28 -18.39 6.45
CA ILE A 56 -3.38 -17.37 5.43
C ILE A 56 -4.63 -16.54 5.69
N GLY A 57 -4.53 -15.22 5.52
CA GLY A 57 -5.64 -14.31 5.80
C GLY A 57 -5.98 -14.28 7.28
N TYR A 58 -4.96 -14.32 8.16
CA TYR A 58 -5.15 -14.21 9.60
C TYR A 58 -5.60 -12.80 9.98
N ASN A 59 -6.62 -12.73 10.83
CA ASN A 59 -7.04 -11.48 11.43
C ASN A 59 -6.26 -11.26 12.73
N ALA A 60 -5.42 -10.22 12.77
CA ALA A 60 -4.57 -9.91 13.92
C ALA A 60 -5.28 -9.12 15.04
N GLY A 61 -6.57 -8.82 14.89
CA GLY A 61 -7.40 -8.11 15.85
C GLY A 61 -8.87 -8.31 15.53
N ASP A 62 -9.78 -7.77 16.32
CA ASP A 62 -11.24 -7.83 16.10
C ASP A 62 -11.70 -6.86 14.98
N THR A 63 -10.94 -6.80 13.88
CA THR A 63 -11.22 -5.98 12.71
C THR A 63 -11.48 -6.84 11.49
N ASP A 64 -12.08 -6.29 10.43
CA ASP A 64 -12.29 -7.00 9.16
C ASP A 64 -11.02 -7.12 8.30
N ASN A 65 -9.84 -6.94 8.91
CA ASN A 65 -8.55 -6.99 8.23
C ASN A 65 -7.98 -8.41 8.20
N TYR A 66 -7.98 -9.04 7.03
CA TYR A 66 -7.49 -10.40 6.76
C TYR A 66 -6.17 -10.41 6.00
N SER A 67 -5.34 -9.38 6.13
CA SER A 67 -4.12 -9.17 5.36
C SER A 67 -2.86 -9.84 5.92
N TRP A 68 -2.98 -10.64 6.99
CA TRP A 68 -1.84 -11.22 7.71
C TRP A 68 -1.61 -12.69 7.39
N TYR A 69 -0.34 -13.09 7.47
CA TYR A 69 0.07 -14.48 7.56
C TYR A 69 0.52 -14.79 8.98
N LYS A 70 0.09 -15.93 9.50
CA LYS A 70 0.55 -16.45 10.79
C LYS A 70 1.26 -17.77 10.59
N LEU A 71 2.49 -17.86 11.06
CA LEU A 71 3.30 -19.08 11.04
C LEU A 71 3.67 -19.45 12.48
N GLY A 72 2.91 -20.37 13.09
CA GLY A 72 3.07 -20.68 14.50
C GLY A 72 2.86 -19.46 15.41
N GLY A 73 3.90 -19.03 16.10
CA GLY A 73 3.87 -17.85 16.98
C GLY A 73 4.26 -16.53 16.29
N PHE A 74 4.62 -16.57 15.00
CA PHE A 74 5.07 -15.40 14.24
C PHE A 74 3.98 -14.95 13.26
N THR A 75 3.73 -13.64 13.21
CA THR A 75 2.83 -13.01 12.23
C THR A 75 3.58 -12.01 11.39
N PHE A 76 3.29 -11.97 10.09
CA PHE A 76 3.80 -10.94 9.20
C PHE A 76 2.74 -10.48 8.19
N GLN A 77 2.88 -9.26 7.72
CA GLN A 77 1.96 -8.66 6.77
C GLN A 77 2.64 -8.55 5.40
N PRO A 78 2.16 -9.26 4.36
CA PRO A 78 2.74 -9.21 3.02
C PRO A 78 2.76 -7.81 2.40
N THR A 79 1.79 -6.97 2.76
CA THR A 79 1.69 -5.59 2.26
C THR A 79 2.87 -4.72 2.70
N GLU A 80 3.55 -5.05 3.82
CA GLU A 80 4.77 -4.37 4.24
C GLU A 80 5.93 -4.64 3.26
N LEU A 81 6.07 -5.89 2.79
CA LEU A 81 7.05 -6.24 1.75
C LEU A 81 6.66 -5.65 0.39
N ALA A 82 5.36 -5.69 0.07
CA ALA A 82 4.84 -5.11 -1.16
C ALA A 82 5.05 -3.59 -1.22
N LYS A 83 5.09 -2.90 -0.08
CA LYS A 83 5.40 -1.46 0.02
C LYS A 83 6.79 -1.15 -0.52
N ILE A 84 7.80 -1.96 -0.17
CA ILE A 84 9.17 -1.80 -0.68
C ILE A 84 9.19 -1.97 -2.20
N SER A 85 8.53 -3.01 -2.71
CA SER A 85 8.39 -3.27 -4.14
C SER A 85 7.70 -2.11 -4.86
N PHE A 86 6.62 -1.59 -4.28
CA PHE A 86 5.90 -0.42 -4.80
C PHE A 86 6.80 0.82 -4.89
N ILE A 87 7.53 1.15 -3.83
CA ILE A 87 8.43 2.31 -3.80
C ILE A 87 9.47 2.22 -4.92
N LEU A 88 10.11 1.05 -5.09
CA LEU A 88 11.13 0.84 -6.11
C LEU A 88 10.56 0.96 -7.54
N THR A 89 9.43 0.30 -7.82
CA THR A 89 8.81 0.31 -9.15
C THR A 89 8.19 1.66 -9.48
N PHE A 90 7.63 2.34 -8.48
CA PHE A 90 7.06 3.66 -8.66
C PHE A 90 8.13 4.72 -8.89
N ALA A 91 9.26 4.66 -8.15
CA ALA A 91 10.43 5.50 -8.38
C ALA A 91 10.99 5.34 -9.81
N MET A 92 11.09 4.09 -10.28
CA MET A 92 11.51 3.80 -11.65
C MET A 92 10.53 4.40 -12.68
N HIS A 93 9.23 4.24 -12.45
CA HIS A 93 8.20 4.81 -13.34
C HIS A 93 8.29 6.34 -13.37
N LEU A 94 8.39 6.98 -12.20
CA LEU A 94 8.56 8.44 -12.08
C LEU A 94 9.82 8.94 -12.80
N ASN A 95 10.95 8.23 -12.65
CA ASN A 95 12.20 8.58 -13.33
C ASN A 95 12.06 8.52 -14.86
N ASN A 96 11.35 7.52 -15.37
CA ASN A 96 11.14 7.34 -16.81
C ASN A 96 10.26 8.44 -17.43
N VAL A 97 9.32 8.99 -16.65
CA VAL A 97 8.38 10.02 -17.14
C VAL A 97 8.71 11.44 -16.62
N ARG A 98 9.84 11.62 -15.93
CA ARG A 98 10.20 12.85 -15.23
C ARG A 98 10.06 14.11 -16.08
N SER A 99 10.47 14.08 -17.34
CA SER A 99 10.38 15.23 -18.26
C SER A 99 8.94 15.54 -18.72
N ARG A 100 8.03 14.57 -18.58
CA ARG A 100 6.64 14.63 -19.04
C ARG A 100 5.62 14.36 -17.94
N ILE A 101 6.04 14.45 -16.68
CA ILE A 101 5.22 14.10 -15.51
C ILE A 101 3.91 14.89 -15.42
N ASN A 102 3.89 16.12 -15.97
CA ASN A 102 2.71 16.99 -15.98
C ASN A 102 1.81 16.79 -17.21
N GLU A 103 2.15 15.85 -18.12
CA GLU A 103 1.27 15.48 -19.22
C GLU A 103 0.13 14.59 -18.69
N PRO A 104 -1.13 14.86 -19.08
CA PRO A 104 -2.27 14.15 -18.52
C PRO A 104 -2.24 12.64 -18.78
N LYS A 105 -1.66 12.19 -19.89
CA LYS A 105 -1.49 10.76 -20.22
C LYS A 105 -0.51 10.07 -19.26
N GLU A 106 0.63 10.70 -18.98
CA GLU A 106 1.63 10.14 -18.07
C GLU A 106 1.14 10.20 -16.62
N LEU A 107 0.47 11.29 -16.25
CA LEU A 107 -0.18 11.40 -14.94
C LEU A 107 -1.24 10.30 -14.73
N ALA A 108 -2.06 10.00 -15.73
CA ALA A 108 -3.05 8.92 -15.64
C ALA A 108 -2.39 7.55 -15.42
N LYS A 109 -1.26 7.26 -16.06
CA LYS A 109 -0.49 6.02 -15.84
C LYS A 109 0.11 5.95 -14.44
N LEU A 110 0.62 7.06 -13.93
CA LEU A 110 1.15 7.18 -12.57
C LEU A 110 0.04 6.96 -11.55
N LEU A 111 -1.11 7.59 -11.75
CA LEU A 111 -2.28 7.40 -10.88
C LEU A 111 -2.77 5.95 -10.91
N LEU A 112 -2.81 5.32 -12.08
CA LEU A 112 -3.16 3.89 -12.18
C LEU A 112 -2.17 3.01 -11.40
N HIS A 113 -0.86 3.28 -11.53
CA HIS A 113 0.16 2.53 -10.80
C HIS A 113 0.03 2.70 -9.28
N LEU A 114 -0.40 3.88 -8.80
CA LEU A 114 -0.63 4.17 -7.39
C LEU A 114 -1.96 3.59 -6.90
N LEU A 115 -3.05 3.76 -7.65
CA LEU A 115 -4.40 3.40 -7.19
C LEU A 115 -4.64 1.88 -7.19
N VAL A 116 -4.00 1.12 -8.08
CA VAL A 116 -4.14 -0.34 -8.12
C VAL A 116 -3.76 -1.01 -6.79
N PRO A 117 -2.55 -0.79 -6.22
CA PRO A 117 -2.22 -1.37 -4.92
C PRO A 117 -3.11 -0.82 -3.79
N ILE A 118 -3.46 0.47 -3.81
CA ILE A 118 -4.37 1.07 -2.82
C ILE A 118 -5.72 0.35 -2.83
N ALA A 119 -6.32 0.14 -4.01
CA ALA A 119 -7.59 -0.55 -4.14
C ALA A 119 -7.52 -2.00 -3.64
N ILE A 120 -6.45 -2.73 -3.95
CA ILE A 120 -6.22 -4.10 -3.47
C ILE A 120 -6.17 -4.14 -1.94
N ILE A 121 -5.43 -3.23 -1.32
CA ILE A 121 -5.25 -3.15 0.14
C ILE A 121 -6.55 -2.74 0.83
N HIS A 122 -7.29 -1.80 0.24
CA HIS A 122 -8.61 -1.39 0.72
C HIS A 122 -9.61 -2.56 0.73
N VAL A 123 -9.65 -3.35 -0.34
CA VAL A 123 -10.51 -4.56 -0.41
C VAL A 123 -10.12 -5.61 0.64
N GLN A 124 -8.87 -5.63 1.11
CA GLN A 124 -8.42 -6.48 2.22
C GLN A 124 -8.92 -6.00 3.60
N GLY A 125 -9.52 -4.81 3.68
CA GLY A 125 -9.94 -4.18 4.93
C GLY A 125 -8.82 -3.43 5.67
N ASP A 126 -7.69 -3.13 5.00
CA ASP A 126 -6.55 -2.43 5.59
C ASP A 126 -6.45 -0.99 5.11
N ASP A 127 -7.43 -0.19 5.51
CA ASP A 127 -7.51 1.23 5.12
C ASP A 127 -6.31 2.05 5.62
N GLY A 128 -5.75 1.69 6.78
CA GLY A 128 -4.58 2.34 7.33
C GLY A 128 -3.36 2.21 6.40
N THR A 129 -3.08 0.99 5.94
CA THR A 129 -2.00 0.74 4.98
C THR A 129 -2.31 1.37 3.61
N ALA A 130 -3.56 1.36 3.15
CA ALA A 130 -3.96 2.00 1.90
C ALA A 130 -3.67 3.52 1.90
N ILE A 131 -3.97 4.22 3.00
CA ILE A 131 -3.66 5.64 3.19
C ILE A 131 -2.14 5.87 3.15
N ILE A 132 -1.34 5.01 3.79
CA ILE A 132 0.13 5.12 3.78
C ILE A 132 0.67 5.02 2.34
N TYR A 133 0.17 4.09 1.52
CA TYR A 133 0.54 4.01 0.10
C TYR A 133 0.20 5.29 -0.66
N GLY A 134 -0.98 5.87 -0.39
CA GLY A 134 -1.40 7.15 -0.96
C GLY A 134 -0.44 8.29 -0.62
N ILE A 135 -0.07 8.42 0.66
CA ILE A 135 0.86 9.44 1.13
C ILE A 135 2.24 9.25 0.49
N ILE A 136 2.78 8.03 0.49
CA ILE A 136 4.07 7.71 -0.14
C ILE A 136 4.06 8.11 -1.62
N GLY A 137 3.03 7.67 -2.37
CA GLY A 137 2.90 7.99 -3.79
C GLY A 137 2.82 9.49 -4.07
N CYS A 138 2.01 10.23 -3.29
CA CYS A 138 1.92 11.70 -3.41
C CYS A 138 3.25 12.38 -3.12
N CYS A 139 3.96 12.00 -2.05
CA CYS A 139 5.27 12.54 -1.73
C CYS A 139 6.30 12.27 -2.83
N MET A 140 6.29 11.05 -3.40
CA MET A 140 7.19 10.67 -4.48
C MET A 140 6.89 11.44 -5.77
N MET A 141 5.62 11.62 -6.15
CA MET A 141 5.21 12.43 -7.30
C MET A 141 5.61 13.89 -7.12
N PHE A 142 5.42 14.44 -5.93
CA PHE A 142 5.87 15.79 -5.58
C PHE A 142 7.38 15.93 -5.73
N ALA A 143 8.16 15.03 -5.17
CA ALA A 143 9.62 15.04 -5.29
C ALA A 143 10.12 14.86 -6.73
N ALA A 144 9.34 14.18 -7.59
CA ALA A 144 9.63 14.02 -9.01
C ALA A 144 9.31 15.28 -9.85
N GLY A 145 8.64 16.29 -9.27
CA GLY A 145 8.33 17.56 -9.93
C GLY A 145 6.90 17.69 -10.46
N LEU A 146 5.96 16.91 -9.89
CA LEU A 146 4.55 17.09 -10.22
C LEU A 146 4.07 18.47 -9.79
N SER A 147 3.33 19.15 -10.67
CA SER A 147 2.77 20.47 -10.41
C SER A 147 1.82 20.47 -9.19
N TRP A 148 1.97 21.45 -8.31
CA TRP A 148 1.11 21.67 -7.14
C TRP A 148 -0.38 21.65 -7.45
N LYS A 149 -0.77 22.10 -8.65
CA LYS A 149 -2.18 22.12 -9.09
C LYS A 149 -2.81 20.73 -9.03
N TYR A 150 -2.10 19.68 -9.46
CA TYR A 150 -2.60 18.31 -9.44
C TYR A 150 -2.65 17.73 -8.03
N ILE A 151 -1.70 18.11 -7.17
CA ILE A 151 -1.65 17.69 -5.78
C ILE A 151 -2.84 18.29 -5.04
N PHE A 152 -3.07 19.60 -5.14
CA PHE A 152 -4.23 20.23 -4.52
C PHE A 152 -5.56 19.69 -5.07
N ALA A 153 -5.65 19.45 -6.38
CA ALA A 153 -6.84 18.85 -6.97
C ALA A 153 -7.10 17.44 -6.42
N ALA A 154 -6.07 16.62 -6.21
CA ALA A 154 -6.19 15.29 -5.62
C ALA A 154 -6.68 15.35 -4.16
N PHE A 155 -6.12 16.24 -3.34
CA PHE A 155 -6.56 16.45 -1.96
C PHE A 155 -8.00 16.98 -1.88
N ALA A 156 -8.36 17.92 -2.75
CA ALA A 156 -9.73 18.45 -2.83
C ALA A 156 -10.72 17.36 -3.24
N ALA A 157 -10.39 16.53 -4.23
CA ALA A 157 -11.22 15.40 -4.65
C ALA A 157 -11.37 14.35 -3.54
N ALA A 158 -10.29 14.00 -2.84
CA ALA A 158 -10.35 13.08 -1.71
C ALA A 158 -11.20 13.63 -0.56
N GLY A 159 -11.04 14.90 -0.20
CA GLY A 159 -11.87 15.56 0.80
C GLY A 159 -13.35 15.60 0.43
N ALA A 160 -13.65 15.93 -0.83
CA ALA A 160 -15.04 15.93 -1.33
C ALA A 160 -15.66 14.50 -1.30
N ALA A 161 -14.87 13.47 -1.65
CA ALA A 161 -15.33 12.08 -1.59
C ALA A 161 -15.68 11.66 -0.15
N VAL A 162 -14.82 12.00 0.83
CA VAL A 162 -15.07 11.72 2.25
C VAL A 162 -16.35 12.44 2.73
N CYS A 163 -16.46 13.73 2.45
CA CYS A 163 -17.66 14.50 2.82
C CYS A 163 -18.95 13.92 2.19
N HIS A 164 -18.88 13.47 0.93
CA HIS A 164 -20.01 12.85 0.24
C HIS A 164 -20.43 11.53 0.90
N VAL A 165 -19.45 10.69 1.28
CA VAL A 165 -19.70 9.41 1.94
C VAL A 165 -20.34 9.63 3.32
N ASP A 166 -19.83 10.59 4.10
CA ASP A 166 -20.40 10.90 5.42
C ASP A 166 -21.82 11.49 5.31
N ALA A 167 -22.07 12.38 4.34
CA ALA A 167 -23.39 12.91 4.07
C ALA A 167 -24.37 11.79 3.67
N SER A 168 -23.96 10.85 2.82
CA SER A 168 -24.81 9.73 2.40
C SER A 168 -25.14 8.78 3.55
N LYS A 169 -24.17 8.50 4.44
CA LYS A 169 -24.39 7.71 5.66
C LYS A 169 -25.36 8.40 6.62
N GLY A 170 -25.23 9.72 6.80
CA GLY A 170 -26.13 10.53 7.61
C GLY A 170 -27.57 10.49 7.10
N ILE A 171 -27.79 10.60 5.79
CA ILE A 171 -29.12 10.51 5.17
C ILE A 171 -29.75 9.13 5.37
N VAL A 172 -28.94 8.05 5.20
CA VAL A 172 -29.41 6.67 5.41
C VAL A 172 -29.75 6.39 6.87
N ALA A 173 -28.96 6.91 7.81
CA ALA A 173 -29.25 6.79 9.23
C ALA A 173 -30.57 7.52 9.60
N TRP A 174 -30.71 8.77 9.15
CA TRP A 174 -31.95 9.56 9.39
C TRP A 174 -33.21 8.90 8.81
N GLY A 175 -33.09 8.28 7.63
CA GLY A 175 -34.23 7.56 7.02
C GLY A 175 -34.67 6.31 7.79
N LYS A 176 -33.74 5.64 8.49
CA LYS A 176 -34.05 4.47 9.34
C LYS A 176 -34.72 4.83 10.65
N ASP A 177 -34.38 5.99 11.22
CA ASP A 177 -34.91 6.45 12.49
C ASP A 177 -36.32 7.08 12.35
N ASN A 178 -36.75 7.39 11.11
CA ASN A 178 -38.03 8.06 10.82
C ASN A 178 -38.98 7.23 9.93
N ALA A 179 -38.71 5.94 9.74
CA ALA A 179 -39.54 4.96 9.03
C ALA A 179 -40.11 3.93 10.00
#